data_367eb5c3f3b7effbc6b450181c5f935f
#
_entry.id   367eb5c3f3b7effbc6b450181c5f935f
#
_cell.length_a   1.000
_cell.length_b   1.000
_cell.length_c   1.000
_cell.angle_alpha   90.00
_cell.angle_beta   90.00
_cell.angle_gamma   90.00
#
_symmetry.space_group_name_H-M   'P 1'
#
loop_
_entity.id
_entity.type
_entity.pdbx_description
1 polymer ?
#
loop_
_entity_poly.entity_id
_entity_poly.type
_entity_poly.pdbx_seq_one_letter_code
_entity_poly.pdbx_strand_id
1 'polypeptide(L)'
;MHLLLASTLLLAAEDRTDYGTKLSQTLGSTKIAHMQKDYKLALEKITQLETIVALWKTQIEAAREAEANPPAPEEAPQPPAESVEFFVNTTFEPKKCARRAQLGATMKVQYVGKLFADAKVVDGKLVGGTKSKQKIFASSFHTGSLPYSFKLGSSDVVEAWNKGLEGMCEGERRRLIVPWNMAHGAKGTKGVPPYSDVQYDLELVELSNPRVAKNARKDDL
;
A
#
# COMPACT_ATOMS: atom_id res chain seq x y z
N MET A 1 31.75 37.76 -6.93
CA MET A 1 32.53 37.64 -5.68
C MET A 1 33.48 36.43 -5.66
N HIS A 2 33.35 35.46 -6.57
CA HIS A 2 34.25 34.28 -6.64
C HIS A 2 35.55 34.53 -7.41
N LEU A 3 35.62 35.53 -8.28
CA LEU A 3 36.84 35.87 -9.04
C LEU A 3 37.90 36.63 -8.23
N LEU A 4 37.49 37.29 -7.14
CA LEU A 4 38.43 38.04 -6.28
C LEU A 4 39.17 37.14 -5.29
N LEU A 5 38.61 35.99 -4.91
CA LEU A 5 39.28 35.01 -4.04
C LEU A 5 40.32 34.18 -4.79
N ALA A 6 40.11 33.91 -6.06
CA ALA A 6 41.07 33.15 -6.87
C ALA A 6 42.32 34.00 -7.17
N SER A 7 42.19 35.33 -7.38
CA SER A 7 43.34 36.23 -7.64
C SER A 7 44.17 36.50 -6.39
N THR A 8 43.58 36.52 -5.19
CA THR A 8 44.33 36.65 -3.94
C THR A 8 45.10 35.39 -3.56
N LEU A 9 44.63 34.24 -3.99
CA LEU A 9 45.36 32.95 -3.80
C LEU A 9 46.51 32.77 -4.79
N LEU A 10 46.46 33.39 -5.99
CA LEU A 10 47.53 33.31 -6.98
C LEU A 10 48.68 34.26 -6.64
N LEU A 11 48.41 35.46 -6.07
CA LEU A 11 49.43 36.39 -5.62
C LEU A 11 50.25 35.88 -4.42
N ALA A 12 49.71 34.96 -3.64
CA ALA A 12 50.43 34.30 -2.54
C ALA A 12 51.37 33.15 -3.00
N ALA A 13 51.43 32.86 -4.31
CA ALA A 13 52.25 31.77 -4.83
C ALA A 13 53.70 32.17 -5.12
N GLU A 14 53.98 33.44 -5.36
CA GLU A 14 55.33 33.92 -5.69
C GLU A 14 56.24 34.10 -4.47
N ASP A 15 55.69 34.22 -3.25
CA ASP A 15 56.46 34.33 -2.01
C ASP A 15 56.76 32.96 -1.33
N ARG A 16 56.33 31.86 -1.99
CA ARG A 16 56.43 30.50 -1.40
C ARG A 16 57.82 29.88 -1.43
N THR A 17 58.73 30.36 -2.28
CA THR A 17 60.05 29.78 -2.40
C THR A 17 60.95 30.13 -1.23
N ASP A 18 60.84 31.31 -0.66
CA ASP A 18 61.63 31.77 0.49
C ASP A 18 61.06 31.21 1.85
N TYR A 19 59.76 31.08 1.97
CA TYR A 19 59.13 30.41 3.14
C TYR A 19 59.40 28.92 3.20
N GLY A 20 59.40 28.23 2.07
CA GLY A 20 59.69 26.80 1.98
C GLY A 20 61.12 26.46 2.43
N THR A 21 62.08 27.25 2.08
CA THR A 21 63.48 27.05 2.48
C THR A 21 63.71 27.36 3.96
N LYS A 22 63.08 28.39 4.52
CA LYS A 22 63.16 28.70 5.97
C LYS A 22 62.45 27.66 6.84
N LEU A 23 61.28 27.16 6.40
CA LEU A 23 60.58 26.07 7.10
C LEU A 23 61.35 24.74 7.09
N SER A 24 62.06 24.44 6.00
CA SER A 24 62.83 23.20 5.92
C SER A 24 64.06 23.20 6.84
N GLN A 25 64.64 24.35 7.13
CA GLN A 25 65.74 24.50 8.08
C GLN A 25 65.31 24.42 9.54
N THR A 26 64.05 24.78 9.87
CA THR A 26 63.54 24.80 11.26
C THR A 26 62.81 23.54 11.67
N LEU A 27 62.15 22.87 10.75
CA LEU A 27 61.20 21.77 11.04
C LEU A 27 61.63 20.44 10.41
N GLY A 28 62.77 20.04 10.25
CA GLY A 28 63.20 18.74 9.69
C GLY A 28 62.29 18.15 8.62
N SER A 29 62.81 17.60 7.57
CA SER A 29 62.11 17.14 6.36
C SER A 29 60.86 16.21 6.61
N THR A 30 60.85 15.46 7.68
CA THR A 30 59.74 14.56 8.05
C THR A 30 58.50 15.30 8.54
N LYS A 31 58.64 16.42 9.26
CA LYS A 31 57.48 17.22 9.71
C LYS A 31 56.82 17.94 8.56
N ILE A 32 57.61 18.44 7.59
CA ILE A 32 57.10 19.07 6.41
C ILE A 32 56.31 18.10 5.53
N ALA A 33 56.82 16.90 5.34
CA ALA A 33 56.10 15.86 4.61
C ALA A 33 54.75 15.46 5.26
N HIS A 34 54.68 15.40 6.59
CA HIS A 34 53.40 15.20 7.31
C HIS A 34 52.44 16.36 7.12
N MET A 35 52.90 17.59 7.28
CA MET A 35 52.05 18.77 7.05
C MET A 35 51.53 18.86 5.62
N GLN A 36 52.31 18.52 4.61
CA GLN A 36 51.91 18.45 3.22
C GLN A 36 50.84 17.41 2.96
N LYS A 37 50.96 16.23 3.60
CA LYS A 37 49.98 15.12 3.53
C LYS A 37 48.67 15.54 4.15
N ASP A 38 48.71 16.16 5.35
CA ASP A 38 47.51 16.62 6.05
C ASP A 38 46.81 17.76 5.28
N TYR A 39 47.59 18.65 4.69
CA TYR A 39 47.07 19.72 3.83
C TYR A 39 46.39 19.17 2.57
N LYS A 40 47.00 18.18 1.92
CA LYS A 40 46.39 17.51 0.76
C LYS A 40 45.08 16.81 1.12
N LEU A 41 45.05 16.10 2.24
CA LEU A 41 43.85 15.45 2.74
C LEU A 41 42.73 16.45 3.10
N ALA A 42 43.12 17.60 3.69
CA ALA A 42 42.15 18.67 3.97
C ALA A 42 41.57 19.26 2.68
N LEU A 43 42.40 19.49 1.66
CA LEU A 43 41.95 19.95 0.34
C LEU A 43 40.96 18.97 -0.32
N GLU A 44 41.23 17.67 -0.27
CA GLU A 44 40.33 16.66 -0.81
C GLU A 44 38.97 16.67 -0.08
N LYS A 45 38.99 16.83 1.25
CA LYS A 45 37.74 16.95 2.02
C LYS A 45 36.94 18.21 1.70
N ILE A 46 37.64 19.34 1.50
CA ILE A 46 36.98 20.59 1.10
C ILE A 46 36.31 20.43 -0.27
N THR A 47 36.97 19.82 -1.24
CA THR A 47 36.39 19.55 -2.56
C THR A 47 35.15 18.63 -2.47
N GLN A 48 35.19 17.63 -1.60
CA GLN A 48 34.03 16.76 -1.35
C GLN A 48 32.85 17.56 -0.74
N LEU A 49 33.12 18.43 0.22
CA LEU A 49 32.10 19.29 0.83
C LEU A 49 31.51 20.27 -0.17
N GLU A 50 32.29 20.86 -1.04
CA GLU A 50 31.80 21.74 -2.11
C GLU A 50 30.85 21.00 -3.06
N THR A 51 31.17 19.76 -3.40
CA THR A 51 30.30 18.91 -4.23
C THR A 51 28.95 18.62 -3.53
N ILE A 52 28.98 18.32 -2.24
CA ILE A 52 27.78 18.10 -1.43
C ILE A 52 26.93 19.36 -1.35
N VAL A 53 27.55 20.50 -1.10
CA VAL A 53 26.85 21.80 -1.04
C VAL A 53 26.22 22.15 -2.38
N ALA A 54 26.89 21.87 -3.50
CA ALA A 54 26.33 22.06 -4.84
C ALA A 54 25.10 21.20 -5.07
N LEU A 55 25.15 19.92 -4.69
CA LEU A 55 24.00 19.00 -4.75
C LEU A 55 22.82 19.51 -3.91
N TRP A 56 23.07 19.96 -2.70
CA TRP A 56 22.02 20.50 -1.83
C TRP A 56 21.37 21.76 -2.39
N LYS A 57 22.17 22.66 -2.99
CA LYS A 57 21.63 23.86 -3.67
C LYS A 57 20.68 23.48 -4.79
N THR A 58 21.05 22.51 -5.62
CA THR A 58 20.19 22.03 -6.71
C THR A 58 18.89 21.41 -6.18
N GLN A 59 18.96 20.63 -5.08
CA GLN A 59 17.77 20.08 -4.46
C GLN A 59 16.84 21.14 -3.85
N ILE A 60 17.42 22.17 -3.22
CA ILE A 60 16.65 23.28 -2.65
C ILE A 60 15.98 24.11 -3.75
N GLU A 61 16.67 24.35 -4.86
CA GLU A 61 16.10 25.05 -6.02
C GLU A 61 14.96 24.24 -6.64
N ALA A 62 15.14 22.93 -6.84
CA ALA A 62 14.09 22.04 -7.33
C ALA A 62 12.88 21.99 -6.37
N ALA A 63 13.11 21.96 -5.06
CA ALA A 63 12.04 22.01 -4.08
C ALA A 63 11.27 23.34 -4.10
N ARG A 64 11.97 24.47 -4.28
CA ARG A 64 11.34 25.79 -4.43
C ARG A 64 10.53 25.92 -5.71
N GLU A 65 11.01 25.36 -6.82
CA GLU A 65 10.27 25.30 -8.08
C GLU A 65 9.01 24.43 -7.94
N ALA A 66 9.10 23.32 -7.22
CA ALA A 66 7.95 22.46 -6.92
C ALA A 66 6.91 23.15 -6.00
N GLU A 67 7.36 23.99 -5.06
CA GLU A 67 6.46 24.81 -4.24
C GLU A 67 5.84 25.96 -5.03
N ALA A 68 6.60 26.59 -5.94
CA ALA A 68 6.12 27.69 -6.76
C ALA A 68 5.17 27.25 -7.87
N ASN A 69 5.33 26.02 -8.33
CA ASN A 69 4.49 25.40 -9.35
C ASN A 69 4.15 23.97 -8.91
N PRO A 70 3.26 23.83 -7.91
CA PRO A 70 2.88 22.51 -7.45
C PRO A 70 2.35 21.72 -8.64
N PRO A 71 2.75 20.44 -8.79
CA PRO A 71 2.15 19.59 -9.83
C PRO A 71 0.63 19.69 -9.69
N ALA A 72 -0.04 19.85 -10.84
CA ALA A 72 -1.49 19.92 -10.84
C ALA A 72 -2.04 18.82 -9.92
N PRO A 73 -3.03 19.10 -9.04
CA PRO A 73 -3.55 18.11 -8.14
C PRO A 73 -3.86 16.87 -8.96
N GLU A 74 -3.23 15.75 -8.60
CA GLU A 74 -3.48 14.48 -9.27
C GLU A 74 -4.99 14.29 -9.27
N GLU A 75 -5.60 14.30 -10.45
CA GLU A 75 -7.04 14.30 -10.62
C GLU A 75 -7.57 13.11 -9.83
N ALA A 76 -8.43 13.37 -8.83
CA ALA A 76 -8.90 12.32 -7.95
C ALA A 76 -9.46 11.19 -8.81
N PRO A 77 -9.12 9.93 -8.54
CA PRO A 77 -9.55 8.82 -9.38
C PRO A 77 -11.06 8.88 -9.56
N GLN A 78 -11.48 8.94 -10.81
CA GLN A 78 -12.90 9.03 -11.17
C GLN A 78 -13.50 7.62 -11.17
N PRO A 79 -14.79 7.49 -10.85
CA PRO A 79 -15.47 6.22 -10.94
C PRO A 79 -15.41 5.71 -12.39
N PRO A 80 -15.14 4.42 -12.61
CA PRO A 80 -15.15 3.84 -13.94
C PRO A 80 -16.53 3.97 -14.55
N ALA A 81 -16.60 4.22 -15.86
CA ALA A 81 -17.85 4.35 -16.60
C ALA A 81 -18.71 3.05 -16.54
N GLU A 82 -18.06 1.91 -16.41
CA GLU A 82 -18.70 0.61 -16.24
C GLU A 82 -18.15 -0.08 -15.00
N SER A 83 -19.03 -0.47 -14.08
CA SER A 83 -18.73 -1.34 -12.95
C SER A 83 -19.41 -2.69 -13.17
N VAL A 84 -18.87 -3.74 -12.58
CA VAL A 84 -19.50 -5.07 -12.67
C VAL A 84 -20.82 -5.09 -11.90
N GLU A 85 -21.73 -5.94 -12.28
CA GLU A 85 -22.91 -6.23 -11.48
C GLU A 85 -22.54 -7.15 -10.30
N PHE A 86 -23.24 -6.97 -9.18
CA PHE A 86 -23.11 -7.87 -8.05
C PHE A 86 -23.58 -9.25 -8.43
N PHE A 87 -22.71 -10.25 -8.31
CA PHE A 87 -22.98 -11.61 -8.71
C PHE A 87 -22.56 -12.61 -7.63
N VAL A 88 -23.45 -13.56 -7.34
CA VAL A 88 -23.23 -14.65 -6.38
C VAL A 88 -23.24 -15.98 -7.12
N ASN A 89 -22.15 -16.72 -7.03
CA ASN A 89 -22.04 -18.06 -7.60
C ASN A 89 -21.74 -19.06 -6.49
N THR A 90 -22.65 -20.01 -6.27
CA THR A 90 -22.41 -21.16 -5.39
C THR A 90 -21.49 -22.15 -6.09
N THR A 91 -20.26 -22.26 -5.65
CA THR A 91 -19.24 -23.15 -6.23
C THR A 91 -19.29 -24.55 -5.64
N PHE A 92 -19.82 -24.67 -4.43
CA PHE A 92 -20.05 -25.95 -3.77
C PHE A 92 -21.21 -25.82 -2.77
N GLU A 93 -22.17 -26.75 -2.82
CA GLU A 93 -23.27 -26.87 -1.85
C GLU A 93 -23.20 -28.26 -1.19
N PRO A 94 -23.24 -28.32 0.17
CA PRO A 94 -23.23 -29.60 0.87
C PRO A 94 -24.54 -30.36 0.64
N LYS A 95 -24.45 -31.66 0.49
CA LYS A 95 -25.64 -32.54 0.26
C LYS A 95 -26.71 -32.46 1.35
N LYS A 96 -26.33 -32.09 2.58
CA LYS A 96 -27.22 -31.86 3.71
C LYS A 96 -26.99 -30.47 4.26
N CYS A 97 -28.03 -29.66 4.25
CA CYS A 97 -28.06 -28.33 4.83
C CYS A 97 -28.98 -28.33 6.05
N ALA A 98 -28.41 -28.48 7.21
CA ALA A 98 -29.19 -28.52 8.46
C ALA A 98 -29.69 -27.12 8.87
N ARG A 99 -28.92 -26.08 8.56
CA ARG A 99 -29.19 -24.68 8.93
C ARG A 99 -28.71 -23.77 7.83
N ARG A 100 -29.50 -22.73 7.55
CA ARG A 100 -29.13 -21.66 6.62
C ARG A 100 -28.86 -20.38 7.40
N ALA A 101 -27.89 -19.59 6.94
CA ALA A 101 -27.51 -18.34 7.55
C ALA A 101 -28.68 -17.35 7.48
N GLN A 102 -28.99 -16.73 8.62
CA GLN A 102 -30.04 -15.71 8.76
C GLN A 102 -29.42 -14.41 9.29
N LEU A 103 -30.06 -13.31 9.03
CA LEU A 103 -29.64 -12.01 9.60
C LEU A 103 -29.47 -12.13 11.12
N GLY A 104 -28.36 -11.60 11.62
CA GLY A 104 -28.00 -11.70 13.03
C GLY A 104 -27.23 -12.99 13.41
N ALA A 105 -27.06 -13.94 12.48
CA ALA A 105 -26.23 -15.12 12.71
C ALA A 105 -24.76 -14.76 12.90
N THR A 106 -24.08 -15.46 13.80
CA THR A 106 -22.62 -15.42 13.87
C THR A 106 -22.07 -16.45 12.89
N MET A 107 -21.24 -15.98 11.97
CA MET A 107 -20.62 -16.78 10.92
C MET A 107 -19.11 -16.79 11.12
N LYS A 108 -18.49 -17.96 10.92
CA LYS A 108 -17.05 -18.09 10.77
C LYS A 108 -16.74 -18.55 9.34
N VAL A 109 -16.04 -17.72 8.59
CA VAL A 109 -15.75 -17.97 7.18
C VAL A 109 -14.25 -18.01 6.89
N GLN A 110 -13.85 -18.93 6.02
CA GLN A 110 -12.57 -18.83 5.33
C GLN A 110 -12.78 -18.05 4.03
N TYR A 111 -11.85 -17.15 3.72
CA TYR A 111 -11.99 -16.33 2.52
C TYR A 111 -10.68 -15.97 1.85
N VAL A 112 -10.77 -15.67 0.55
CA VAL A 112 -9.72 -15.04 -0.24
C VAL A 112 -10.34 -13.89 -1.01
N GLY A 113 -9.82 -12.68 -0.77
CA GLY A 113 -10.18 -11.47 -1.51
C GLY A 113 -9.15 -11.15 -2.58
N LYS A 114 -9.61 -10.92 -3.81
CA LYS A 114 -8.79 -10.64 -4.98
C LYS A 114 -9.33 -9.42 -5.72
N LEU A 115 -8.44 -8.64 -6.33
CA LEU A 115 -8.87 -7.62 -7.29
C LEU A 115 -9.52 -8.31 -8.48
N PHE A 116 -10.68 -7.80 -8.88
CA PHE A 116 -11.39 -8.29 -10.06
C PHE A 116 -10.99 -7.44 -11.25
N ALA A 117 -10.12 -8.00 -12.10
CA ALA A 117 -9.64 -7.34 -13.30
C ALA A 117 -10.02 -8.21 -14.53
N ASP A 118 -10.36 -7.53 -15.63
CA ASP A 118 -10.57 -8.11 -16.96
C ASP A 118 -11.68 -9.18 -17.08
N ALA A 119 -12.63 -9.21 -16.15
CA ALA A 119 -13.77 -10.09 -16.26
C ALA A 119 -15.08 -9.28 -16.30
N LYS A 120 -16.03 -9.79 -17.05
CA LYS A 120 -17.39 -9.21 -17.15
C LYS A 120 -18.41 -10.29 -16.77
N VAL A 121 -19.52 -9.84 -16.19
CA VAL A 121 -20.69 -10.71 -16.02
C VAL A 121 -21.60 -10.45 -17.20
N VAL A 122 -21.80 -11.46 -18.05
CA VAL A 122 -22.68 -11.38 -19.22
C VAL A 122 -23.74 -12.47 -19.06
N ASP A 123 -25.02 -12.08 -19.12
CA ASP A 123 -26.17 -12.99 -18.98
C ASP A 123 -26.08 -13.91 -17.75
N GLY A 124 -25.66 -13.35 -16.61
CA GLY A 124 -25.50 -14.11 -15.37
C GLY A 124 -24.35 -15.14 -15.38
N LYS A 125 -23.46 -15.06 -16.35
CA LYS A 125 -22.26 -15.89 -16.43
C LYS A 125 -21.00 -15.06 -16.34
N LEU A 126 -20.04 -15.53 -15.56
CA LEU A 126 -18.72 -14.91 -15.48
C LEU A 126 -17.91 -15.24 -16.75
N VAL A 127 -17.60 -14.22 -17.56
CA VAL A 127 -16.80 -14.34 -18.79
C VAL A 127 -15.49 -13.58 -18.58
N GLY A 128 -14.35 -14.27 -18.73
CA GLY A 128 -13.03 -13.71 -18.54
C GLY A 128 -12.50 -13.85 -17.08
N GLY A 129 -11.45 -13.13 -16.73
CA GLY A 129 -10.88 -13.09 -15.36
C GLY A 129 -10.15 -14.34 -14.86
N THR A 130 -10.12 -15.40 -15.66
CA THR A 130 -9.55 -16.70 -15.23
C THR A 130 -8.05 -16.84 -15.46
N LYS A 131 -7.43 -15.95 -16.23
CA LYS A 131 -6.01 -16.05 -16.63
C LYS A 131 -5.11 -14.93 -16.12
N SER A 132 -5.66 -13.86 -15.60
CA SER A 132 -4.89 -12.81 -14.97
C SER A 132 -4.43 -13.26 -13.60
N LYS A 133 -3.18 -12.96 -13.21
CA LYS A 133 -2.68 -13.13 -11.83
C LYS A 133 -3.43 -12.13 -10.94
N GLN A 134 -4.66 -12.47 -10.56
CA GLN A 134 -5.48 -11.64 -9.69
C GLN A 134 -4.72 -11.37 -8.40
N LYS A 135 -4.44 -10.10 -8.13
CA LYS A 135 -3.74 -9.71 -6.90
C LYS A 135 -4.62 -10.00 -5.69
N ILE A 136 -4.17 -10.91 -4.83
CA ILE A 136 -4.80 -11.18 -3.54
C ILE A 136 -4.48 -9.99 -2.63
N PHE A 137 -5.51 -9.35 -2.08
CA PHE A 137 -5.35 -8.25 -1.12
C PHE A 137 -5.67 -8.68 0.31
N ALA A 138 -6.48 -9.72 0.50
CA ALA A 138 -6.83 -10.25 1.81
C ALA A 138 -7.09 -11.76 1.76
N SER A 139 -6.73 -12.47 2.82
CA SER A 139 -6.98 -13.90 2.95
C SER A 139 -6.92 -14.33 4.40
N SER A 140 -7.89 -15.09 4.87
CA SER A 140 -7.86 -15.71 6.20
C SER A 140 -6.77 -16.78 6.31
N PHE A 141 -6.37 -17.41 5.21
CA PHE A 141 -5.31 -18.42 5.19
C PHE A 141 -3.92 -17.87 5.51
N HIS A 142 -3.69 -16.56 5.35
CA HIS A 142 -2.40 -15.92 5.67
C HIS A 142 -2.25 -15.59 7.17
N THR A 143 -3.34 -15.55 7.91
CA THR A 143 -3.37 -15.20 9.34
C THR A 143 -3.48 -16.43 10.24
N GLY A 144 -2.69 -17.47 9.96
CA GLY A 144 -2.70 -18.70 10.76
C GLY A 144 -3.88 -19.63 10.50
N SER A 145 -4.55 -19.47 9.35
CA SER A 145 -5.69 -20.29 8.91
C SER A 145 -6.91 -20.23 9.84
N LEU A 146 -7.01 -19.20 10.66
CA LEU A 146 -8.19 -19.01 11.51
C LEU A 146 -9.33 -18.40 10.70
N PRO A 147 -10.55 -18.98 10.78
CA PRO A 147 -11.73 -18.41 10.15
C PRO A 147 -12.05 -17.01 10.71
N TYR A 148 -12.42 -16.11 9.83
CA TYR A 148 -12.88 -14.79 10.22
C TYR A 148 -14.29 -14.86 10.78
N SER A 149 -14.50 -14.33 12.00
CA SER A 149 -15.79 -14.37 12.69
C SER A 149 -16.47 -13.01 12.64
N PHE A 150 -17.72 -12.97 12.23
CA PHE A 150 -18.53 -11.75 12.19
C PHE A 150 -20.03 -12.08 12.35
N LYS A 151 -20.83 -11.04 12.56
CA LYS A 151 -22.29 -11.15 12.62
C LYS A 151 -22.90 -10.72 11.30
N LEU A 152 -23.71 -11.58 10.68
CA LEU A 152 -24.38 -11.27 9.42
C LEU A 152 -25.36 -10.10 9.59
N GLY A 153 -25.23 -9.10 8.73
CA GLY A 153 -25.97 -7.85 8.83
C GLY A 153 -25.25 -6.75 9.63
N SER A 154 -24.03 -7.02 10.17
CA SER A 154 -23.23 -5.97 10.83
C SER A 154 -22.50 -5.10 9.83
N SER A 155 -22.02 -3.93 10.29
CA SER A 155 -21.15 -3.04 9.54
C SER A 155 -19.68 -3.46 9.57
N ASP A 156 -19.34 -4.58 10.23
CA ASP A 156 -17.97 -5.08 10.33
C ASP A 156 -17.45 -5.64 9.00
N VAL A 157 -18.36 -5.95 8.09
CA VAL A 157 -18.06 -6.50 6.77
C VAL A 157 -18.68 -5.65 5.66
N VAL A 158 -18.15 -5.78 4.45
CA VAL A 158 -18.69 -5.08 3.28
C VAL A 158 -20.14 -5.51 3.00
N GLU A 159 -20.94 -4.60 2.44
CA GLU A 159 -22.36 -4.83 2.16
C GLU A 159 -22.59 -6.10 1.32
N ALA A 160 -21.69 -6.36 0.38
CA ALA A 160 -21.75 -7.53 -0.48
C ALA A 160 -21.73 -8.86 0.31
N TRP A 161 -21.02 -8.92 1.43
CA TRP A 161 -21.01 -10.12 2.27
C TRP A 161 -22.36 -10.33 2.95
N ASN A 162 -22.95 -9.25 3.47
CA ASN A 162 -24.27 -9.35 4.10
C ASN A 162 -25.33 -9.86 3.13
N LYS A 163 -25.30 -9.38 1.87
CA LYS A 163 -26.23 -9.84 0.82
C LYS A 163 -25.87 -11.21 0.24
N GLY A 164 -24.59 -11.45 0.02
CA GLY A 164 -24.12 -12.65 -0.68
C GLY A 164 -24.05 -13.91 0.18
N LEU A 165 -24.01 -13.77 1.50
CA LEU A 165 -23.88 -14.91 2.42
C LEU A 165 -25.20 -15.27 3.12
N GLU A 166 -26.25 -14.48 2.93
CA GLU A 166 -27.58 -14.84 3.42
C GLU A 166 -28.03 -16.16 2.80
N GLY A 167 -28.66 -17.00 3.59
CA GLY A 167 -29.13 -18.32 3.17
C GLY A 167 -28.01 -19.36 2.94
N MET A 168 -26.75 -19.04 3.21
CA MET A 168 -25.60 -19.95 3.06
C MET A 168 -25.65 -21.09 4.07
N CYS A 169 -25.32 -22.28 3.63
CA CYS A 169 -25.22 -23.47 4.49
C CYS A 169 -23.80 -23.61 5.05
N GLU A 170 -23.70 -24.23 6.22
CA GLU A 170 -22.41 -24.64 6.79
C GLU A 170 -21.70 -25.63 5.85
N GLY A 171 -20.44 -25.38 5.49
CA GLY A 171 -19.68 -26.11 4.49
C GLY A 171 -19.90 -25.67 3.05
N GLU A 172 -20.81 -24.73 2.77
CA GLU A 172 -21.04 -24.18 1.43
C GLU A 172 -19.90 -23.25 1.02
N ARG A 173 -19.62 -23.21 -0.28
CA ARG A 173 -18.65 -22.28 -0.88
C ARG A 173 -19.32 -21.40 -1.89
N ARG A 174 -19.09 -20.11 -1.77
CA ARG A 174 -19.59 -19.09 -2.70
C ARG A 174 -18.45 -18.25 -3.26
N ARG A 175 -18.62 -17.85 -4.50
CA ARG A 175 -17.83 -16.79 -5.13
C ARG A 175 -18.72 -15.58 -5.30
N LEU A 176 -18.26 -14.44 -4.79
CA LEU A 176 -18.93 -13.16 -4.95
C LEU A 176 -18.11 -12.29 -5.91
N ILE A 177 -18.75 -11.75 -6.93
CA ILE A 177 -18.20 -10.66 -7.74
C ILE A 177 -18.87 -9.39 -7.22
N VAL A 178 -18.07 -8.44 -6.80
CA VAL A 178 -18.55 -7.30 -6.02
C VAL A 178 -18.11 -6.01 -6.67
N PRO A 179 -19.06 -5.17 -7.09
CA PRO A 179 -18.76 -3.84 -7.59
C PRO A 179 -18.14 -2.97 -6.50
N TRP A 180 -17.33 -2.03 -6.89
CA TRP A 180 -16.58 -1.16 -5.99
C TRP A 180 -17.45 -0.45 -4.92
N ASN A 181 -18.68 -0.04 -5.28
CA ASN A 181 -19.61 0.65 -4.39
C ASN A 181 -20.16 -0.24 -3.26
N MET A 182 -20.18 -1.56 -3.45
CA MET A 182 -20.57 -2.55 -2.43
C MET A 182 -19.36 -3.19 -1.74
N ALA A 183 -18.14 -2.81 -2.13
CA ALA A 183 -16.87 -3.30 -1.60
C ALA A 183 -16.18 -2.22 -0.75
N HIS A 184 -15.14 -1.60 -1.29
CA HIS A 184 -14.29 -0.65 -0.56
C HIS A 184 -14.49 0.82 -1.01
N GLY A 185 -15.37 1.06 -1.96
CA GLY A 185 -15.84 2.38 -2.38
C GLY A 185 -14.77 3.24 -3.07
N ALA A 186 -15.03 4.54 -3.06
CA ALA A 186 -14.17 5.56 -3.67
C ALA A 186 -12.81 5.73 -2.97
N LYS A 187 -12.70 5.32 -1.70
CA LYS A 187 -11.44 5.44 -0.94
C LYS A 187 -10.53 4.24 -1.13
N GLY A 188 -11.08 3.07 -1.49
CA GLY A 188 -10.35 1.83 -1.47
C GLY A 188 -9.90 1.42 -0.06
N THR A 189 -8.93 0.50 0.02
CA THR A 189 -8.30 0.08 1.27
C THR A 189 -6.90 -0.45 0.98
N LYS A 190 -6.15 -0.87 1.99
CA LYS A 190 -4.80 -1.43 1.81
C LYS A 190 -4.82 -2.60 0.81
N GLY A 191 -4.19 -2.40 -0.33
CA GLY A 191 -4.11 -3.40 -1.41
C GLY A 191 -5.27 -3.37 -2.40
N VAL A 192 -6.32 -2.55 -2.17
CA VAL A 192 -7.45 -2.32 -3.08
C VAL A 192 -7.49 -0.85 -3.46
N PRO A 193 -7.17 -0.49 -4.71
CA PRO A 193 -7.28 0.88 -5.19
C PRO A 193 -8.70 1.45 -5.08
N PRO A 194 -8.87 2.79 -5.14
CA PRO A 194 -10.17 3.42 -5.30
C PRO A 194 -10.95 2.83 -6.49
N TYR A 195 -12.27 2.76 -6.35
CA TYR A 195 -13.18 2.31 -7.41
C TYR A 195 -12.85 0.94 -8.02
N SER A 196 -12.26 0.05 -7.22
CA SER A 196 -11.90 -1.29 -7.70
C SER A 196 -12.96 -2.32 -7.38
N ASP A 197 -13.39 -3.02 -8.41
CA ASP A 197 -14.22 -4.21 -8.25
C ASP A 197 -13.39 -5.36 -7.65
N VAL A 198 -14.02 -6.20 -6.85
CA VAL A 198 -13.33 -7.28 -6.14
C VAL A 198 -14.05 -8.61 -6.28
N GLN A 199 -13.31 -9.69 -6.13
CA GLN A 199 -13.83 -11.04 -6.02
C GLN A 199 -13.52 -11.58 -4.63
N TYR A 200 -14.51 -12.21 -4.02
CA TYR A 200 -14.33 -13.02 -2.81
C TYR A 200 -14.66 -14.47 -3.08
N ASP A 201 -13.76 -15.37 -2.76
CA ASP A 201 -14.00 -16.79 -2.64
C ASP A 201 -14.18 -17.10 -1.14
N LEU A 202 -15.36 -17.59 -0.73
CA LEU A 202 -15.71 -17.79 0.68
C LEU A 202 -16.17 -19.22 0.94
N GLU A 203 -15.84 -19.71 2.13
CA GLU A 203 -16.34 -20.99 2.68
C GLU A 203 -16.90 -20.74 4.07
N LEU A 204 -18.16 -21.12 4.32
CA LEU A 204 -18.76 -21.05 5.64
C LEU A 204 -18.33 -22.26 6.48
N VAL A 205 -17.50 -22.02 7.49
CA VAL A 205 -16.94 -23.07 8.35
C VAL A 205 -17.85 -23.40 9.51
N GLU A 206 -18.45 -22.37 10.13
CA GLU A 206 -19.31 -22.54 11.31
C GLU A 206 -20.43 -21.51 11.29
N LEU A 207 -21.62 -21.94 11.65
CA LEU A 207 -22.83 -21.12 11.68
C LEU A 207 -23.54 -21.22 13.04
N SER A 208 -23.74 -20.07 13.66
CA SER A 208 -24.57 -19.94 14.87
C SER A 208 -25.69 -18.95 14.61
N ASN A 209 -26.88 -19.44 14.33
CA ASN A 209 -28.07 -18.61 14.17
C ASN A 209 -28.52 -18.03 15.52
N PRO A 210 -29.12 -16.83 15.55
CA PRO A 210 -29.70 -16.29 16.76
C PRO A 210 -30.78 -17.27 17.27
N ARG A 211 -30.82 -17.48 18.58
CA ARG A 211 -31.90 -18.20 19.18
C ARG A 211 -33.20 -17.45 18.95
N VAL A 212 -34.10 -17.98 18.15
CA VAL A 212 -35.47 -17.49 18.13
C VAL A 212 -36.02 -17.71 19.55
N ALA A 213 -36.21 -16.64 20.29
CA ALA A 213 -36.96 -16.73 21.54
C ALA A 213 -38.28 -17.38 21.17
N LYS A 214 -38.53 -18.60 21.65
CA LYS A 214 -39.85 -19.18 21.65
C LYS A 214 -40.66 -18.30 22.58
N ASN A 215 -41.21 -17.22 22.02
CA ASN A 215 -42.17 -16.43 22.74
C ASN A 215 -43.35 -17.35 23.07
N ALA A 216 -43.46 -17.58 24.34
CA ALA A 216 -44.62 -18.10 25.00
C ALA A 216 -45.88 -17.46 24.42
N ARG A 217 -46.55 -18.17 23.52
CA ARG A 217 -48.02 -18.17 23.52
C ARG A 217 -48.43 -19.20 24.55
N LYS A 218 -48.67 -18.78 25.71
CA LYS A 218 -49.68 -19.32 26.61
C LYS A 218 -50.57 -18.11 26.85
N ASP A 219 -51.61 -17.95 26.04
CA ASP A 219 -52.97 -18.28 26.43
C ASP A 219 -53.36 -17.60 27.72
N ASP A 220 -53.83 -16.35 27.57
CA ASP A 220 -54.87 -15.82 28.45
C ASP A 220 -56.21 -16.27 27.88
N LEU A 221 -56.71 -17.36 28.47
CA LEU A 221 -58.16 -17.66 28.55
C LEU A 221 -58.65 -17.32 29.94
#